data_d2c40533a9e6cebf4109bcd6875e27ef
#
_entry.id   d2c40533a9e6cebf4109bcd6875e27ef
#
_cell.length_a   1.000
_cell.length_b   1.000
_cell.length_c   1.000
_cell.angle_alpha   90.00
_cell.angle_beta   90.00
_cell.angle_gamma   90.00
#
_symmetry.space_group_name_H-M   'P 1'
#
loop_
_entity.id
_entity.type
_entity.pdbx_description
1 polymer ?
#
loop_
_entity_poly.entity_id
_entity_poly.type
_entity_poly.pdbx_seq_one_letter_code
_entity_poly.pdbx_strand_id
1 'polypeptide(L)'
;MSDFKNLEAIWAPMSEILKSKHVDTAYNLWFGDMEFVSLTSKEAMFTTTNNLKRDVILENFAEEMQDALCSIVNYRPRIVIISTENEEIDLSAP
;
A
#
# COMPACT_ATOMS: atom_id res chain seq x y z
N MET A 1 -17.77 -2.82 9.98
CA MET A 1 -17.04 -3.01 10.91
C MET A 1 -16.14 -4.09 10.84
N SER A 2 -16.55 -5.23 10.99
CA SER A 2 -15.67 -6.35 10.98
C SER A 2 -14.93 -6.50 9.68
N ASP A 3 -15.40 -5.90 8.64
CA ASP A 3 -14.74 -6.04 7.37
C ASP A 3 -13.34 -5.50 7.42
N PHE A 4 -13.11 -4.46 8.17
CA PHE A 4 -11.82 -3.81 8.17
C PHE A 4 -10.83 -4.45 9.12
N LYS A 5 -11.26 -5.49 9.85
CA LYS A 5 -10.35 -6.15 10.71
C LYS A 5 -9.49 -7.11 9.94
N ASN A 6 -9.95 -7.57 8.79
CA ASN A 6 -9.26 -8.59 8.05
C ASN A 6 -8.63 -8.00 6.80
N LEU A 7 -7.60 -7.20 7.01
CA LEU A 7 -6.93 -6.54 5.90
C LEU A 7 -6.24 -7.53 4.97
N GLU A 8 -5.83 -8.68 5.50
CA GLU A 8 -5.20 -9.67 4.65
C GLU A 8 -6.15 -10.24 3.61
N ALA A 9 -7.43 -10.37 3.97
CA ALA A 9 -8.42 -10.86 3.02
C ALA A 9 -8.62 -9.87 1.87
N ILE A 10 -8.30 -8.60 2.09
CA ILE A 10 -8.35 -7.60 1.04
C ILE A 10 -7.02 -7.54 0.30
N TRP A 11 -5.92 -7.60 1.04
CA TRP A 11 -4.60 -7.49 0.42
C TRP A 11 -4.29 -8.66 -0.52
N ALA A 12 -4.72 -9.86 -0.16
CA ALA A 12 -4.42 -11.02 -0.99
C ALA A 12 -4.95 -10.87 -2.42
N PRO A 13 -6.25 -10.57 -2.63
CA PRO A 13 -6.70 -10.37 -4.01
C PRO A 13 -6.14 -9.10 -4.63
N MET A 14 -5.91 -8.06 -3.84
CA MET A 14 -5.34 -6.84 -4.35
C MET A 14 -3.93 -7.09 -4.89
N SER A 15 -3.13 -7.84 -4.14
CA SER A 15 -1.77 -8.12 -4.56
C SER A 15 -1.76 -8.99 -5.82
N GLU A 16 -2.73 -9.89 -5.99
CA GLU A 16 -2.82 -10.68 -7.21
C GLU A 16 -3.08 -9.79 -8.41
N ILE A 17 -3.93 -8.79 -8.26
CA ILE A 17 -4.19 -7.87 -9.35
C ILE A 17 -2.91 -7.11 -9.70
N LEU A 18 -2.19 -6.64 -8.69
CA LEU A 18 -0.95 -5.91 -8.92
C LEU A 18 0.10 -6.81 -9.58
N LYS A 19 0.19 -8.06 -9.14
CA LYS A 19 1.14 -8.98 -9.74
C LYS A 19 0.84 -9.23 -11.20
N SER A 20 -0.42 -9.20 -11.57
CA SER A 20 -0.79 -9.46 -12.95
C SER A 20 -0.35 -8.35 -13.90
N LYS A 21 0.00 -7.18 -13.33
CA LYS A 21 0.37 -6.03 -14.15
C LYS A 21 1.86 -5.78 -14.18
N HIS A 22 2.63 -6.54 -13.41
CA HIS A 22 4.06 -6.33 -13.30
C HIS A 22 4.81 -7.65 -13.34
N VAL A 23 6.05 -7.62 -13.81
CA VAL A 23 6.89 -8.81 -13.69
C VAL A 23 7.26 -9.02 -12.23
N ASP A 24 7.63 -10.25 -11.90
CA ASP A 24 7.86 -10.63 -10.51
C ASP A 24 8.91 -9.76 -9.83
N THR A 25 9.99 -9.45 -10.51
CA THR A 25 11.04 -8.64 -9.89
C THR A 25 10.55 -7.23 -9.59
N ALA A 26 9.76 -6.65 -10.49
CA ALA A 26 9.24 -5.32 -10.25
C ALA A 26 8.22 -5.32 -9.12
N TYR A 27 7.35 -6.33 -9.10
CA TYR A 27 6.37 -6.42 -8.02
C TYR A 27 7.10 -6.53 -6.67
N ASN A 28 8.08 -7.42 -6.59
CA ASN A 28 8.78 -7.63 -5.34
C ASN A 28 9.55 -6.38 -4.91
N LEU A 29 10.10 -5.65 -5.85
CA LEU A 29 10.85 -4.45 -5.52
C LEU A 29 9.96 -3.40 -4.88
N TRP A 30 8.79 -3.14 -5.47
CA TRP A 30 7.97 -2.02 -5.01
C TRP A 30 6.94 -2.42 -3.96
N PHE A 31 6.38 -3.62 -4.05
CA PHE A 31 5.31 -4.04 -3.17
C PHE A 31 5.67 -5.17 -2.22
N GLY A 32 6.86 -5.75 -2.37
CA GLY A 32 7.22 -6.95 -1.63
C GLY A 32 7.29 -6.75 -0.13
N ASP A 33 7.69 -5.56 0.32
CA ASP A 33 7.78 -5.28 1.75
C ASP A 33 6.72 -4.31 2.23
N MET A 34 5.69 -4.11 1.42
CA MET A 34 4.62 -3.20 1.78
C MET A 34 3.62 -3.91 2.69
N GLU A 35 3.10 -3.18 3.65
CA GLU A 35 2.06 -3.71 4.54
C GLU A 35 0.83 -2.83 4.48
N PHE A 36 -0.31 -3.46 4.48
CA PHE A 36 -1.60 -2.78 4.49
C PHE A 36 -2.02 -2.65 5.95
N VAL A 37 -2.06 -1.44 6.47
CA VAL A 37 -2.22 -1.26 7.91
C VAL A 37 -3.57 -0.73 8.34
N SER A 38 -4.31 -0.05 7.49
CA SER A 38 -5.66 0.36 7.87
C SER A 38 -6.49 0.71 6.65
N LEU A 39 -7.79 0.63 6.82
CA LEU A 39 -8.73 0.98 5.77
C LEU A 39 -9.92 1.67 6.40
N THR A 40 -10.24 2.85 5.89
CA THR A 40 -11.41 3.58 6.33
C THR A 40 -12.26 3.90 5.12
N SER A 41 -13.38 4.60 5.34
CA SER A 41 -14.21 5.00 4.21
C SER A 41 -13.52 6.03 3.32
N LYS A 42 -12.44 6.63 3.79
CA LYS A 42 -11.76 7.68 3.03
C LYS A 42 -10.37 7.30 2.58
N GLU A 43 -9.68 6.48 3.33
CA GLU A 43 -8.26 6.22 3.09
C GLU A 43 -7.90 4.77 3.27
N ALA A 44 -6.94 4.32 2.46
CA ALA A 44 -6.29 3.03 2.66
C ALA A 44 -4.83 3.34 2.95
N MET A 45 -4.33 2.89 4.09
CA MET A 45 -3.00 3.23 4.55
C MET A 45 -2.08 2.03 4.46
N PHE A 46 -0.91 2.25 3.90
CA PHE A 46 0.10 1.21 3.72
C PHE A 46 1.43 1.72 4.26
N THR A 47 2.35 0.82 4.55
CA THR A 47 3.71 1.20 4.92
C THR A 47 4.71 0.60 3.96
N THR A 48 5.85 1.26 3.83
CA THR A 48 6.96 0.72 3.07
C THR A 48 8.24 1.09 3.82
N THR A 49 9.37 0.55 3.37
CA THR A 49 10.58 0.60 4.19
C THR A 49 11.44 1.83 3.99
N ASN A 50 11.26 2.59 2.92
CA ASN A 50 12.06 3.80 2.76
C ASN A 50 11.32 4.87 1.99
N ASN A 51 11.86 6.08 2.07
CA ASN A 51 11.21 7.26 1.50
C ASN A 51 11.18 7.24 -0.02
N LEU A 52 12.23 6.70 -0.63
CA LEU A 52 12.28 6.66 -2.08
C LEU A 52 11.19 5.75 -2.63
N LYS A 53 11.01 4.59 -2.02
CA LYS A 53 9.95 3.68 -2.45
C LYS A 53 8.59 4.34 -2.27
N ARG A 54 8.38 5.00 -1.14
CA ARG A 54 7.11 5.69 -0.91
C ARG A 54 6.81 6.67 -2.03
N ASP A 55 7.80 7.50 -2.38
CA ASP A 55 7.58 8.53 -3.37
C ASP A 55 7.33 7.94 -4.76
N VAL A 56 8.08 6.91 -5.13
CA VAL A 56 7.91 6.27 -6.43
C VAL A 56 6.54 5.60 -6.52
N ILE A 57 6.14 4.92 -5.45
CA ILE A 57 4.85 4.23 -5.46
C ILE A 57 3.72 5.25 -5.58
N LEU A 58 3.80 6.34 -4.81
CA LEU A 58 2.75 7.34 -4.88
C LEU A 58 2.68 8.00 -6.24
N GLU A 59 3.82 8.23 -6.87
CA GLU A 59 3.82 8.88 -8.17
C GLU A 59 3.40 7.97 -9.31
N ASN A 60 3.78 6.71 -9.24
CA ASN A 60 3.61 5.83 -10.39
C ASN A 60 2.58 4.73 -10.20
N PHE A 61 2.26 4.36 -8.98
CA PHE A 61 1.42 3.20 -8.74
C PHE A 61 0.18 3.48 -7.90
N ALA A 62 0.01 4.69 -7.39
CA ALA A 62 -1.12 4.95 -6.49
C ALA A 62 -2.46 4.75 -7.19
N GLU A 63 -2.56 5.18 -8.43
CA GLU A 63 -3.81 5.03 -9.16
C GLU A 63 -4.11 3.55 -9.41
N GLU A 64 -3.09 2.80 -9.77
CA GLU A 64 -3.22 1.38 -10.00
C GLU A 64 -3.64 0.66 -8.72
N MET A 65 -3.05 1.03 -7.59
CA MET A 65 -3.43 0.48 -6.30
C MET A 65 -4.87 0.82 -5.97
N GLN A 66 -5.26 2.05 -6.26
CA GLN A 66 -6.62 2.49 -5.99
C GLN A 66 -7.62 1.73 -6.85
N ASP A 67 -7.28 1.49 -8.11
CA ASP A 67 -8.15 0.73 -9.00
C ASP A 67 -8.30 -0.71 -8.51
N ALA A 68 -7.19 -1.32 -8.12
CA ALA A 68 -7.23 -2.70 -7.64
C ALA A 68 -8.09 -2.79 -6.37
N LEU A 69 -7.89 -1.85 -5.46
CA LEU A 69 -8.64 -1.85 -4.22
C LEU A 69 -10.12 -1.59 -4.47
N CYS A 70 -10.42 -0.68 -5.37
CA CYS A 70 -11.81 -0.36 -5.70
C CYS A 70 -12.55 -1.58 -6.22
N SER A 71 -11.87 -2.43 -6.97
CA SER A 71 -12.53 -3.62 -7.51
C SER A 71 -12.89 -4.62 -6.41
N ILE A 72 -12.31 -4.46 -5.23
CA ILE A 72 -12.56 -5.37 -4.11
C ILE A 72 -13.57 -4.78 -3.13
N VAL A 73 -13.39 -3.50 -2.80
CA VAL A 73 -14.22 -2.88 -1.74
C VAL A 73 -15.34 -2.00 -2.28
N ASN A 74 -15.37 -1.78 -3.61
CA ASN A 74 -16.45 -1.05 -4.27
C ASN A 74 -16.52 0.43 -3.95
N TYR A 75 -15.41 1.03 -3.56
CA TYR A 75 -15.30 2.47 -3.48
C TYR A 75 -13.81 2.81 -3.66
N ARG A 76 -13.47 4.08 -3.80
CA ARG A 76 -12.11 4.49 -4.12
C ARG A 76 -11.50 5.25 -2.96
N PRO A 77 -10.93 4.55 -1.97
CA PRO A 77 -10.24 5.23 -0.88
C PRO A 77 -8.95 5.85 -1.39
N ARG A 78 -8.53 6.93 -0.75
CA ARG A 78 -7.26 7.54 -1.10
C ARG A 78 -6.12 6.67 -0.61
N ILE A 79 -5.09 6.53 -1.41
CA ILE A 79 -3.94 5.72 -1.04
C ILE A 79 -2.97 6.58 -0.23
N VAL A 80 -2.65 6.13 0.97
CA VAL A 80 -1.70 6.82 1.84
C VAL A 80 -0.57 5.83 2.13
N ILE A 81 0.67 6.25 1.93
CA ILE A 81 1.82 5.38 2.16
C ILE A 81 2.77 6.09 3.10
N ILE A 82 3.13 5.40 4.17
CA ILE A 82 4.01 5.92 5.18
C ILE A 82 5.31 5.15 5.13
N SER A 83 6.42 5.86 5.16
CA SER A 83 7.74 5.24 5.17
C SER A 83 8.16 5.03 6.61
N THR A 84 8.58 3.81 6.92
CA THR A 84 9.09 3.53 8.26
C THR A 84 10.49 4.11 8.47
N GLU A 85 11.13 4.49 7.39
CA GLU A 85 12.45 5.12 7.49
C GLU A 85 12.38 6.42 8.29
N ASN A 86 11.26 7.13 8.17
CA ASN A 86 11.10 8.40 8.89
C ASN A 86 11.08 8.22 10.38
N GLU A 87 10.57 7.09 10.85
CA GLU A 87 10.52 6.85 12.28
C GLU A 87 11.91 6.75 12.86
N GLU A 88 12.79 6.09 12.14
CA GLU A 88 14.16 5.97 12.61
C GLU A 88 14.85 7.29 12.68
N ILE A 89 14.63 8.13 11.69
CA ILE A 89 15.24 9.45 11.67
C ILE A 89 14.76 10.28 12.85
N ASP A 90 13.46 10.19 13.13
CA ASP A 90 12.91 10.96 14.24
C ASP A 90 13.51 10.54 15.56
N LEU A 91 13.73 9.25 15.74
CA LEU A 91 14.30 8.76 16.99
C LEU A 91 15.70 9.26 17.19
N SER A 92 16.44 9.44 16.12
CA SER A 92 17.81 9.89 16.28
C SER A 92 17.90 11.40 16.38
N ALA A 93 16.86 12.12 16.06
CA ALA A 93 16.88 13.56 16.15
C ALA A 93 16.64 13.97 17.59
N PRO A 94 17.48 14.75 18.17
CA PRO A 94 17.36 15.11 19.59
C PRO A 94 16.22 16.06 19.86
#